data_e3f1a37a23b38e0858ddb57cf9a4878c
#
_entry.id   e3f1a37a23b38e0858ddb57cf9a4878c
#
_cell.length_a   1.000
_cell.length_b   1.000
_cell.length_c   1.000
_cell.angle_alpha   90.00
_cell.angle_beta   90.00
_cell.angle_gamma   90.00
#
_symmetry.space_group_name_H-M   'P 1'
#
loop_
_entity.id
_entity.type
_entity.pdbx_description
1 polymer ?
#
loop_
_entity_poly.entity_id
_entity_poly.type
_entity_poly.pdbx_seq_one_letter_code
_entity_poly.pdbx_strand_id
1 'polypeptide(L)'
;MTHTKLNIVERPHLCLMPPGAKRFDVTAQPKGMFMAEASKSGEGKQLSVRGVTHSYGGQNAISDITFEVEAGEIVALLGPSGCGKSTVLRAIAGLIQPKSGAIQLGGQDLANVSARSRGIGMVFQNYALFPHLTVAENIAYPLACQHVPWAERRERVEEMLSLVQLKNYGNRLPRELSGGQQQRVAVARAIAGRPSLLLLDEPFGALDRALRFDLQVELLHLQKTLGITTLIVTHDQEEAQSLAGRLVLMNKGNIEQIDTPMAVYDRPKTLFVNTFIGQANLLHGTVQGLDAEATTIALANGKPLVLPRRLNFTIGSKVTITFRPEDVRLSTAPRGFSLPARLTVSVPLGPTLVHDLLLEEGMGLRASQVRGPSTFIPESGAQLFVEIDTTRCHAFPSEPEPSSE
;
A
#
# COMPACT_ATOMS: atom_id res chain seq x y z
N MET A 1 -12.82 -29.70 -64.45
CA MET A 1 -12.14 -30.97 -64.12
C MET A 1 -10.98 -30.67 -63.14
N THR A 2 -11.03 -31.39 -62.07
CA THR A 2 -10.05 -31.62 -61.00
C THR A 2 -9.72 -30.48 -60.04
N HIS A 3 -10.36 -30.62 -58.89
CA HIS A 3 -10.00 -29.99 -57.60
C HIS A 3 -8.63 -30.43 -57.08
N THR A 4 -7.88 -29.51 -56.50
CA THR A 4 -6.87 -29.87 -55.50
C THR A 4 -6.99 -28.93 -54.32
N LYS A 5 -7.41 -29.46 -53.16
CA LYS A 5 -7.38 -28.83 -51.86
C LYS A 5 -5.95 -28.76 -51.34
N LEU A 6 -5.47 -27.60 -50.94
CA LEU A 6 -4.28 -27.47 -50.11
C LEU A 6 -4.70 -27.18 -48.71
N ASN A 7 -4.53 -28.15 -47.82
CA ASN A 7 -4.52 -27.97 -46.38
C ASN A 7 -3.12 -27.46 -45.99
N ILE A 8 -3.05 -26.23 -45.50
CA ILE A 8 -1.84 -25.73 -44.81
C ILE A 8 -2.14 -25.72 -43.31
N VAL A 9 -1.62 -26.70 -42.62
CA VAL A 9 -1.51 -26.71 -41.14
C VAL A 9 -0.17 -26.07 -40.81
N GLU A 10 -0.15 -24.83 -40.44
CA GLU A 10 1.03 -24.19 -39.88
C GLU A 10 1.31 -24.70 -38.46
N ARG A 11 2.42 -25.36 -38.29
CA ARG A 11 2.98 -25.71 -36.99
C ARG A 11 3.76 -24.52 -36.44
N PRO A 12 3.63 -24.17 -35.14
CA PRO A 12 4.46 -23.13 -34.54
C PRO A 12 5.90 -23.60 -34.45
N HIS A 13 6.81 -22.72 -34.79
CA HIS A 13 8.27 -22.91 -34.74
C HIS A 13 8.74 -23.26 -33.33
N LEU A 14 9.20 -24.49 -33.15
CA LEU A 14 10.02 -24.90 -31.99
C LEU A 14 11.40 -24.25 -32.12
N CYS A 15 11.73 -23.37 -31.19
CA CYS A 15 13.09 -22.88 -31.03
C CYS A 15 13.95 -24.04 -30.49
N LEU A 16 14.84 -24.55 -31.31
CA LEU A 16 15.79 -25.62 -30.95
C LEU A 16 16.82 -25.10 -29.95
N MET A 17 16.81 -25.67 -28.74
CA MET A 17 17.89 -25.48 -27.76
C MET A 17 19.18 -26.23 -28.19
N PRO A 18 20.35 -25.68 -27.83
CA PRO A 18 21.63 -26.36 -28.16
C PRO A 18 21.78 -27.68 -27.38
N PRO A 19 22.49 -28.67 -27.94
CA PRO A 19 22.64 -29.98 -27.31
C PRO A 19 23.48 -29.87 -26.04
N GLY A 20 22.88 -30.24 -24.88
CA GLY A 20 23.53 -30.24 -23.56
C GLY A 20 22.76 -29.56 -22.42
N ALA A 21 21.69 -28.86 -22.69
CA ALA A 21 20.87 -28.23 -21.63
C ALA A 21 19.98 -29.28 -20.92
N LYS A 22 20.25 -29.56 -19.66
CA LYS A 22 19.39 -30.38 -18.81
C LYS A 22 18.05 -29.67 -18.63
N ARG A 23 16.95 -30.34 -18.97
CA ARG A 23 15.57 -29.87 -18.68
C ARG A 23 15.41 -29.69 -17.19
N PHE A 24 14.95 -28.52 -16.77
CA PHE A 24 14.44 -28.31 -15.41
C PHE A 24 13.10 -29.03 -15.29
N ASP A 25 13.08 -30.07 -14.47
CA ASP A 25 11.86 -30.80 -14.12
C ASP A 25 11.12 -30.03 -13.03
N VAL A 26 9.99 -29.42 -13.37
CA VAL A 26 9.15 -28.59 -12.48
C VAL A 26 8.38 -29.45 -11.48
N THR A 27 8.48 -30.79 -11.54
CA THR A 27 7.79 -31.73 -10.66
C THR A 27 8.62 -32.24 -9.48
N ALA A 28 9.89 -31.90 -9.40
CA ALA A 28 10.73 -32.27 -8.26
C ALA A 28 10.48 -31.32 -7.09
N GLN A 29 9.63 -31.75 -6.16
CA GLN A 29 9.62 -31.20 -4.80
C GLN A 29 11.04 -31.32 -4.23
N PRO A 30 11.63 -30.24 -3.68
CA PRO A 30 12.88 -30.35 -2.96
C PRO A 30 12.60 -31.17 -1.67
N LYS A 31 12.95 -32.44 -1.72
CA LYS A 31 13.00 -33.29 -0.52
C LYS A 31 14.06 -32.69 0.42
N GLY A 32 13.60 -32.21 1.56
CA GLY A 32 14.25 -32.30 2.84
C GLY A 32 15.73 -31.93 2.93
N MET A 33 16.09 -30.62 2.88
CA MET A 33 17.39 -30.19 3.41
C MET A 33 17.44 -28.69 3.83
N PHE A 34 16.29 -28.08 4.10
CA PHE A 34 16.21 -26.71 4.70
C PHE A 34 15.25 -26.63 5.91
N MET A 35 14.96 -27.77 6.55
CA MET A 35 14.19 -27.84 7.78
C MET A 35 15.04 -28.34 8.96
N ALA A 36 16.30 -27.89 9.04
CA ALA A 36 17.08 -28.10 10.24
C ALA A 36 17.61 -26.75 10.70
N GLU A 37 17.10 -26.30 11.85
CA GLU A 37 17.62 -25.18 12.66
C GLU A 37 17.38 -23.74 12.15
N ALA A 38 16.17 -23.37 11.75
CA ALA A 38 15.67 -22.01 11.94
C ALA A 38 15.26 -21.77 13.42
N SER A 39 15.93 -22.42 14.37
CA SER A 39 15.69 -22.27 15.80
C SER A 39 16.49 -21.10 16.33
N LYS A 40 15.79 -19.98 16.60
CA LYS A 40 16.13 -18.71 17.25
C LYS A 40 16.20 -17.51 16.32
N SER A 41 15.33 -17.38 15.31
CA SER A 41 14.87 -16.06 14.84
C SER A 41 14.13 -15.41 16.01
N GLY A 42 14.35 -14.12 16.28
CA GLY A 42 13.57 -13.42 17.29
C GLY A 42 12.10 -13.55 16.92
N GLU A 43 11.29 -14.22 17.72
CA GLU A 43 9.85 -14.30 17.51
C GLU A 43 9.32 -12.87 17.47
N GLY A 44 8.53 -12.56 16.42
CA GLY A 44 7.86 -11.28 16.31
C GLY A 44 7.02 -11.04 17.57
N LYS A 45 7.08 -9.83 18.14
CA LYS A 45 6.31 -9.48 19.33
C LYS A 45 5.20 -8.51 18.96
N GLN A 46 4.07 -8.62 19.65
CA GLN A 46 2.97 -7.65 19.53
C GLN A 46 3.46 -6.25 19.91
N LEU A 47 3.14 -5.27 19.05
CA LEU A 47 3.33 -3.85 19.34
C LEU A 47 1.99 -3.24 19.75
N SER A 48 1.94 -2.53 20.87
CA SER A 48 0.77 -1.75 21.30
C SER A 48 1.17 -0.29 21.46
N VAL A 49 0.45 0.60 20.79
CA VAL A 49 0.59 2.05 20.84
C VAL A 49 -0.73 2.61 21.36
N ARG A 50 -0.73 3.32 22.50
CA ARG A 50 -1.95 3.78 23.19
C ARG A 50 -1.85 5.24 23.57
N GLY A 51 -2.75 6.07 23.01
CA GLY A 51 -2.89 7.48 23.38
C GLY A 51 -1.65 8.34 23.12
N VAL A 52 -0.79 7.93 22.16
CA VAL A 52 0.50 8.58 21.94
C VAL A 52 0.29 9.95 21.30
N THR A 53 0.80 10.97 22.00
CA THR A 53 0.77 12.38 21.55
C THR A 53 2.18 12.95 21.56
N HIS A 54 2.55 13.69 20.52
CA HIS A 54 3.81 14.41 20.44
C HIS A 54 3.66 15.73 19.69
N SER A 55 4.44 16.74 20.12
CA SER A 55 4.39 18.09 19.52
C SER A 55 5.80 18.61 19.25
N TYR A 56 5.95 19.37 18.18
CA TYR A 56 7.12 20.16 17.87
C TYR A 56 6.74 21.65 17.96
N GLY A 57 7.53 22.44 18.70
CA GLY A 57 7.31 23.90 18.76
C GLY A 57 5.89 24.33 19.21
N GLY A 58 5.22 23.52 20.02
CA GLY A 58 3.85 23.82 20.50
C GLY A 58 2.71 23.27 19.62
N GLN A 59 2.98 22.86 18.38
CA GLN A 59 1.99 22.25 17.50
C GLN A 59 2.01 20.73 17.62
N ASN A 60 0.83 20.11 17.72
CA ASN A 60 0.73 18.66 17.78
C ASN A 60 1.04 18.08 16.38
N ALA A 61 2.10 17.27 16.32
CA ALA A 61 2.42 16.49 15.12
C ALA A 61 1.61 15.19 15.07
N ILE A 62 1.30 14.62 16.23
CA ILE A 62 0.42 13.47 16.41
C ILE A 62 -0.39 13.65 17.69
N SER A 63 -1.66 13.22 17.70
CA SER A 63 -2.59 13.34 18.80
C SER A 63 -3.33 12.03 19.01
N ASP A 64 -3.28 11.50 20.23
CA ASP A 64 -4.05 10.32 20.68
C ASP A 64 -3.94 9.10 19.75
N ILE A 65 -2.75 8.82 19.25
CA ILE A 65 -2.50 7.70 18.34
C ILE A 65 -2.64 6.38 19.09
N THR A 66 -3.62 5.57 18.68
CA THR A 66 -3.90 4.27 19.29
C THR A 66 -4.08 3.20 18.22
N PHE A 67 -3.19 2.19 18.19
CA PHE A 67 -3.28 1.01 17.34
C PHE A 67 -2.41 -0.12 17.89
N GLU A 68 -2.65 -1.32 17.40
CA GLU A 68 -1.90 -2.53 17.74
C GLU A 68 -1.43 -3.25 16.47
N VAL A 69 -0.27 -3.91 16.56
CA VAL A 69 0.28 -4.79 15.51
C VAL A 69 0.48 -6.16 16.15
N GLU A 70 -0.20 -7.16 15.62
CA GLU A 70 -0.08 -8.52 16.14
C GLU A 70 1.31 -9.11 15.88
N ALA A 71 1.69 -10.12 16.66
CA ALA A 71 2.97 -10.80 16.47
C ALA A 71 3.05 -11.42 15.07
N GLY A 72 4.11 -11.09 14.32
CA GLY A 72 4.31 -11.56 12.94
C GLY A 72 3.42 -10.89 11.89
N GLU A 73 2.64 -9.88 12.25
CA GLU A 73 1.82 -9.11 11.30
C GLU A 73 2.62 -8.02 10.58
N ILE A 74 2.20 -7.69 9.36
CA ILE A 74 2.63 -6.47 8.65
C ILE A 74 1.49 -5.46 8.70
N VAL A 75 1.76 -4.29 9.29
CA VAL A 75 0.84 -3.14 9.29
C VAL A 75 1.49 -1.98 8.55
N ALA A 76 0.73 -1.26 7.72
CA ALA A 76 1.20 -0.05 7.07
C ALA A 76 0.55 1.21 7.67
N LEU A 77 1.37 2.17 8.08
CA LEU A 77 0.96 3.54 8.36
C LEU A 77 0.94 4.31 7.04
N LEU A 78 -0.24 4.73 6.61
CA LEU A 78 -0.47 5.37 5.33
C LEU A 78 -1.13 6.73 5.52
N GLY A 79 -0.79 7.72 4.71
CA GLY A 79 -1.38 9.06 4.76
C GLY A 79 -0.54 10.10 4.02
N PRO A 80 -1.04 11.32 3.83
CA PRO A 80 -0.34 12.39 3.13
C PRO A 80 0.97 12.77 3.81
N SER A 81 1.83 13.47 3.06
CA SER A 81 3.08 14.02 3.63
C SER A 81 2.76 14.97 4.79
N GLY A 82 3.54 14.87 5.87
CA GLY A 82 3.35 15.72 7.06
C GLY A 82 2.24 15.29 8.02
N CYS A 83 1.48 14.20 7.78
CA CYS A 83 0.41 13.77 8.69
C CYS A 83 0.89 13.08 9.99
N GLY A 84 2.21 12.94 10.22
CA GLY A 84 2.75 12.42 11.50
C GLY A 84 3.31 11.00 11.46
N LYS A 85 3.27 10.27 10.33
CA LYS A 85 3.73 8.87 10.21
C LYS A 85 5.16 8.64 10.75
N SER A 86 6.13 9.40 10.25
CA SER A 86 7.53 9.28 10.69
C SER A 86 7.71 9.70 12.14
N THR A 87 6.82 10.56 12.71
CA THR A 87 6.82 10.89 14.13
C THR A 87 6.40 9.69 14.97
N VAL A 88 5.33 8.97 14.57
CA VAL A 88 4.93 7.71 15.23
C VAL A 88 6.06 6.70 15.18
N LEU A 89 6.66 6.50 14.01
CA LEU A 89 7.74 5.54 13.83
C LEU A 89 8.97 5.89 14.70
N ARG A 90 9.35 7.17 14.75
CA ARG A 90 10.47 7.64 15.61
C ARG A 90 10.16 7.47 17.10
N ALA A 91 8.92 7.67 17.53
CA ALA A 91 8.51 7.44 18.92
C ALA A 91 8.63 5.95 19.28
N ILE A 92 8.17 5.04 18.40
CA ILE A 92 8.31 3.60 18.59
C ILE A 92 9.78 3.18 18.63
N ALA A 93 10.61 3.71 17.73
CA ALA A 93 12.04 3.44 17.68
C ALA A 93 12.81 4.01 18.92
N GLY A 94 12.20 4.92 19.69
CA GLY A 94 12.84 5.59 20.82
C GLY A 94 13.80 6.72 20.42
N LEU A 95 13.66 7.24 19.20
CA LEU A 95 14.43 8.38 18.71
C LEU A 95 13.84 9.71 19.18
N ILE A 96 12.56 9.72 19.55
CA ILE A 96 11.88 10.82 20.24
C ILE A 96 11.08 10.26 21.40
N GLN A 97 10.88 11.07 22.43
CA GLN A 97 10.02 10.72 23.56
C GLN A 97 8.65 11.40 23.38
N PRO A 98 7.53 10.63 23.36
CA PRO A 98 6.19 11.20 23.28
C PRO A 98 5.89 12.02 24.54
N LYS A 99 4.99 13.01 24.42
CA LYS A 99 4.52 13.81 25.55
C LYS A 99 3.59 13.03 26.47
N SER A 100 2.77 12.17 25.89
CA SER A 100 1.82 11.31 26.61
C SER A 100 1.56 10.03 25.84
N GLY A 101 0.89 9.08 26.49
CA GLY A 101 0.59 7.76 25.95
C GLY A 101 1.63 6.73 26.33
N ALA A 102 1.44 5.51 25.88
CA ALA A 102 2.30 4.37 26.16
C ALA A 102 2.61 3.58 24.88
N ILE A 103 3.84 3.05 24.80
CA ILE A 103 4.29 2.15 23.72
C ILE A 103 4.82 0.89 24.37
N GLN A 104 4.26 -0.26 24.02
CA GLN A 104 4.64 -1.57 24.55
C GLN A 104 5.05 -2.51 23.43
N LEU A 105 6.06 -3.34 23.66
CA LEU A 105 6.50 -4.41 22.74
C LEU A 105 6.55 -5.72 23.51
N GLY A 106 5.73 -6.69 23.13
CA GLY A 106 5.59 -7.96 23.85
C GLY A 106 5.21 -7.78 25.31
N GLY A 107 4.35 -6.80 25.62
CA GLY A 107 3.93 -6.45 26.98
C GLY A 107 4.93 -5.60 27.77
N GLN A 108 6.16 -5.40 27.27
CA GLN A 108 7.15 -4.55 27.92
C GLN A 108 6.92 -3.08 27.56
N ASP A 109 6.78 -2.22 28.57
CA ASP A 109 6.73 -0.76 28.37
C ASP A 109 8.09 -0.24 27.90
N LEU A 110 8.10 0.56 26.83
CA LEU A 110 9.27 1.14 26.21
C LEU A 110 9.60 2.58 26.68
N ALA A 111 8.82 3.18 27.59
CA ALA A 111 8.96 4.58 27.99
C ALA A 111 10.39 4.92 28.46
N ASN A 112 11.00 4.04 29.26
CA ASN A 112 12.35 4.22 29.82
C ASN A 112 13.41 3.33 29.15
N VAL A 113 13.07 2.69 28.02
CA VAL A 113 14.00 1.82 27.28
C VAL A 113 14.69 2.63 26.19
N SER A 114 16.01 2.70 26.22
CA SER A 114 16.78 3.40 25.20
C SER A 114 16.59 2.76 23.84
N ALA A 115 16.65 3.53 22.73
CA ALA A 115 16.49 3.03 21.37
C ALA A 115 17.35 1.78 21.09
N ARG A 116 18.59 1.77 21.55
CA ARG A 116 19.54 0.66 21.39
C ARG A 116 19.07 -0.65 22.05
N SER A 117 18.29 -0.54 23.13
CA SER A 117 17.89 -1.68 23.96
C SER A 117 16.46 -2.17 23.66
N ARG A 118 15.75 -1.56 22.71
CA ARG A 118 14.35 -1.92 22.37
C ARG A 118 14.23 -3.21 21.56
N GLY A 119 15.34 -3.74 21.02
CA GLY A 119 15.28 -4.94 20.14
C GLY A 119 14.54 -4.68 18.83
N ILE A 120 14.63 -3.47 18.29
CA ILE A 120 13.96 -3.01 17.09
C ILE A 120 14.97 -2.85 15.96
N GLY A 121 14.68 -3.43 14.79
CA GLY A 121 15.40 -3.17 13.55
C GLY A 121 14.74 -2.02 12.79
N MET A 122 15.52 -1.13 12.18
CA MET A 122 14.98 0.00 11.43
C MET A 122 15.70 0.17 10.10
N VAL A 123 14.91 0.36 9.04
CA VAL A 123 15.35 0.79 7.70
C VAL A 123 14.86 2.20 7.48
N PHE A 124 15.79 3.13 7.22
CA PHE A 124 15.49 4.53 6.93
C PHE A 124 15.25 4.75 5.44
N GLN A 125 14.54 5.80 5.09
CA GLN A 125 14.20 6.20 3.71
C GLN A 125 15.41 6.28 2.77
N ASN A 126 16.56 6.76 3.26
CA ASN A 126 17.81 6.85 2.53
C ASN A 126 18.76 5.66 2.78
N TYR A 127 18.21 4.53 3.27
CA TYR A 127 18.93 3.31 3.67
C TYR A 127 19.96 3.51 4.78
N ALA A 128 20.51 4.70 4.96
CA ALA A 128 21.48 5.11 5.98
C ALA A 128 22.64 4.09 6.15
N LEU A 129 23.15 3.55 5.04
CA LEU A 129 24.32 2.69 5.06
C LEU A 129 25.55 3.50 5.43
N PHE A 130 26.46 2.89 6.19
CA PHE A 130 27.74 3.51 6.51
C PHE A 130 28.63 3.49 5.26
N PRO A 131 28.94 4.65 4.65
CA PRO A 131 29.56 4.71 3.32
C PRO A 131 31.02 4.24 3.32
N HIS A 132 31.69 4.24 4.49
CA HIS A 132 33.07 3.83 4.69
C HIS A 132 33.21 2.36 5.11
N LEU A 133 32.11 1.67 5.38
CA LEU A 133 32.08 0.25 5.71
C LEU A 133 31.64 -0.57 4.48
N THR A 134 32.22 -1.76 4.34
CA THR A 134 31.78 -2.74 3.34
C THR A 134 30.36 -3.24 3.62
N VAL A 135 29.77 -3.96 2.68
CA VAL A 135 28.45 -4.61 2.84
C VAL A 135 28.47 -5.56 4.05
N ALA A 136 29.49 -6.40 4.17
CA ALA A 136 29.61 -7.33 5.28
C ALA A 136 29.74 -6.60 6.64
N GLU A 137 30.53 -5.52 6.70
CA GLU A 137 30.68 -4.70 7.90
C GLU A 137 29.39 -3.94 8.26
N ASN A 138 28.65 -3.41 7.28
CA ASN A 138 27.32 -2.83 7.49
C ASN A 138 26.38 -3.83 8.15
N ILE A 139 26.31 -5.07 7.63
CA ILE A 139 25.46 -6.14 8.18
C ILE A 139 25.95 -6.58 9.57
N ALA A 140 27.26 -6.64 9.78
CA ALA A 140 27.85 -7.04 11.05
C ALA A 140 27.70 -5.98 12.17
N TYR A 141 27.44 -4.71 11.79
CA TYR A 141 27.46 -3.59 12.72
C TYR A 141 26.54 -3.76 13.97
N PRO A 142 25.22 -4.11 13.80
CA PRO A 142 24.35 -4.32 14.96
C PRO A 142 24.83 -5.47 15.87
N LEU A 143 25.38 -6.52 15.30
CA LEU A 143 25.95 -7.65 16.06
C LEU A 143 27.21 -7.23 16.86
N ALA A 144 28.03 -6.35 16.28
CA ALA A 144 29.16 -5.77 16.97
C ALA A 144 28.73 -4.91 18.18
N CYS A 145 27.66 -4.12 18.02
CA CYS A 145 27.07 -3.35 19.11
C CYS A 145 26.44 -4.21 20.21
N GLN A 146 26.04 -5.44 19.90
CA GLN A 146 25.55 -6.45 20.85
C GLN A 146 26.70 -7.29 21.48
N HIS A 147 27.95 -7.00 21.15
CA HIS A 147 29.13 -7.76 21.60
C HIS A 147 29.15 -9.23 21.20
N VAL A 148 28.45 -9.60 20.08
CA VAL A 148 28.49 -10.97 19.55
C VAL A 148 29.93 -11.34 19.15
N PRO A 149 30.43 -12.55 19.44
CA PRO A 149 31.78 -12.99 19.09
C PRO A 149 32.02 -12.93 17.56
N TRP A 150 33.25 -12.68 17.13
CA TRP A 150 33.59 -12.46 15.73
C TRP A 150 33.21 -13.65 14.80
N ALA A 151 33.41 -14.89 15.26
CA ALA A 151 33.08 -16.10 14.50
C ALA A 151 31.57 -16.19 14.21
N GLU A 152 30.72 -15.96 15.23
CA GLU A 152 29.26 -15.95 15.10
C GLU A 152 28.79 -14.78 14.22
N ARG A 153 29.43 -13.60 14.32
CA ARG A 153 29.11 -12.46 13.45
C ARG A 153 29.35 -12.81 11.98
N ARG A 154 30.48 -13.47 11.68
CA ARG A 154 30.82 -13.86 10.31
C ARG A 154 29.79 -14.83 9.73
N GLU A 155 29.43 -15.86 10.48
CA GLU A 155 28.41 -16.84 10.08
C GLU A 155 27.08 -16.16 9.82
N ARG A 156 26.64 -15.26 10.74
CA ARG A 156 25.39 -14.52 10.58
C ARG A 156 25.41 -13.57 9.40
N VAL A 157 26.52 -12.93 9.08
CA VAL A 157 26.68 -12.09 7.90
C VAL A 157 26.54 -12.91 6.61
N GLU A 158 27.16 -14.08 6.54
CA GLU A 158 27.03 -15.00 5.38
C GLU A 158 25.59 -15.49 5.19
N GLU A 159 24.91 -15.81 6.29
CA GLU A 159 23.48 -16.13 6.29
C GLU A 159 22.64 -14.96 5.75
N MET A 160 22.86 -13.74 6.22
CA MET A 160 22.14 -12.55 5.79
C MET A 160 22.41 -12.22 4.32
N LEU A 161 23.65 -12.30 3.87
CA LEU A 161 24.02 -12.12 2.45
C LEU A 161 23.33 -13.16 1.54
N SER A 162 23.22 -14.40 2.03
CA SER A 162 22.48 -15.44 1.32
C SER A 162 20.98 -15.13 1.24
N LEU A 163 20.40 -14.72 2.35
CA LEU A 163 18.97 -14.43 2.51
C LEU A 163 18.51 -13.29 1.59
N VAL A 164 19.34 -12.24 1.44
CA VAL A 164 19.05 -11.09 0.55
C VAL A 164 19.65 -11.24 -0.85
N GLN A 165 20.11 -12.44 -1.23
CA GLN A 165 20.66 -12.77 -2.55
C GLN A 165 21.90 -11.94 -2.96
N LEU A 166 22.77 -11.60 -2.01
CA LEU A 166 23.98 -10.80 -2.21
C LEU A 166 25.27 -11.54 -1.79
N LYS A 167 25.32 -12.88 -1.93
CA LYS A 167 26.44 -13.73 -1.46
C LYS A 167 27.84 -13.22 -1.82
N ASN A 168 28.01 -12.67 -3.04
CA ASN A 168 29.34 -12.25 -3.55
C ASN A 168 29.61 -10.75 -3.37
N TYR A 169 28.78 -10.02 -2.61
CA TYR A 169 28.86 -8.58 -2.48
C TYR A 169 29.48 -8.11 -1.14
N GLY A 170 29.86 -9.04 -0.27
CA GLY A 170 30.32 -8.72 1.10
C GLY A 170 31.44 -7.70 1.18
N ASN A 171 32.39 -7.71 0.24
CA ASN A 171 33.56 -6.83 0.20
C ASN A 171 33.33 -5.48 -0.51
N ARG A 172 32.16 -5.27 -1.12
CA ARG A 172 31.84 -4.01 -1.82
C ARG A 172 31.49 -2.91 -0.84
N LEU A 173 31.72 -1.68 -1.27
CA LEU A 173 31.26 -0.47 -0.58
C LEU A 173 29.86 -0.10 -1.06
N PRO A 174 29.04 0.62 -0.26
CA PRO A 174 27.70 1.05 -0.65
C PRO A 174 27.64 1.79 -1.99
N ARG A 175 28.63 2.61 -2.32
CA ARG A 175 28.72 3.36 -3.59
C ARG A 175 28.85 2.47 -4.84
N GLU A 176 29.20 1.19 -4.68
CA GLU A 176 29.38 0.21 -5.74
C GLU A 176 28.12 -0.63 -5.96
N LEU A 177 27.01 -0.28 -5.28
CA LEU A 177 25.74 -0.99 -5.31
C LEU A 177 24.65 -0.14 -6.00
N SER A 178 23.73 -0.81 -6.70
CA SER A 178 22.48 -0.20 -7.14
C SER A 178 21.58 0.15 -5.93
N GLY A 179 20.59 1.02 -6.15
CA GLY A 179 19.63 1.40 -5.09
C GLY A 179 18.93 0.20 -4.46
N GLY A 180 18.45 -0.74 -5.27
CA GLY A 180 17.83 -1.98 -4.77
C GLY A 180 18.80 -2.87 -3.98
N GLN A 181 20.08 -2.94 -4.40
CA GLN A 181 21.10 -3.66 -3.64
C GLN A 181 21.39 -2.97 -2.31
N GLN A 182 21.47 -1.64 -2.27
CA GLN A 182 21.62 -0.88 -1.03
C GLN A 182 20.44 -1.13 -0.07
N GLN A 183 19.23 -1.15 -0.58
CA GLN A 183 18.04 -1.48 0.21
C GLN A 183 18.13 -2.88 0.81
N ARG A 184 18.47 -3.90 0.02
CA ARG A 184 18.65 -5.28 0.51
C ARG A 184 19.72 -5.34 1.62
N VAL A 185 20.82 -4.61 1.49
CA VAL A 185 21.85 -4.50 2.55
C VAL A 185 21.29 -3.83 3.80
N ALA A 186 20.47 -2.76 3.65
CA ALA A 186 19.86 -2.08 4.79
C ALA A 186 18.85 -2.99 5.53
N VAL A 187 18.06 -3.77 4.79
CA VAL A 187 17.16 -4.78 5.36
C VAL A 187 17.98 -5.87 6.07
N ALA A 188 19.01 -6.43 5.42
CA ALA A 188 19.90 -7.44 6.00
C ALA A 188 20.53 -6.93 7.31
N ARG A 189 21.00 -5.67 7.33
CA ARG A 189 21.55 -5.03 8.55
C ARG A 189 20.48 -4.93 9.64
N ALA A 190 19.27 -4.51 9.31
CA ALA A 190 18.19 -4.33 10.27
C ALA A 190 17.78 -5.64 10.95
N ILE A 191 17.79 -6.77 10.21
CA ILE A 191 17.39 -8.09 10.72
C ILE A 191 18.56 -8.93 11.27
N ALA A 192 19.81 -8.55 11.00
CA ALA A 192 20.99 -9.29 11.47
C ALA A 192 20.99 -9.51 12.98
N GLY A 193 20.61 -8.49 13.76
CA GLY A 193 20.51 -8.51 15.21
C GLY A 193 19.29 -9.26 15.77
N ARG A 194 18.52 -9.97 14.95
CA ARG A 194 17.30 -10.70 15.34
C ARG A 194 16.29 -9.83 16.11
N PRO A 195 15.80 -8.72 15.50
CA PRO A 195 14.86 -7.85 16.18
C PRO A 195 13.50 -8.51 16.37
N SER A 196 12.75 -8.09 17.41
CA SER A 196 11.37 -8.49 17.63
C SER A 196 10.36 -7.67 16.82
N LEU A 197 10.79 -6.49 16.32
CA LEU A 197 9.99 -5.56 15.50
C LEU A 197 10.89 -4.95 14.43
N LEU A 198 10.40 -4.93 13.20
CA LEU A 198 11.03 -4.27 12.06
C LEU A 198 10.24 -3.01 11.68
N LEU A 199 10.92 -1.86 11.65
CA LEU A 199 10.37 -0.58 11.24
C LEU A 199 10.96 -0.20 9.87
N LEU A 200 10.09 0.10 8.90
CA LEU A 200 10.49 0.48 7.55
C LEU A 200 9.93 1.89 7.24
N ASP A 201 10.81 2.86 7.05
CA ASP A 201 10.44 4.25 6.73
C ASP A 201 10.62 4.49 5.23
N GLU A 202 9.51 4.49 4.46
CA GLU A 202 9.46 4.66 3.00
C GLU A 202 10.49 3.78 2.25
N PRO A 203 10.48 2.45 2.47
CA PRO A 203 11.60 1.60 2.05
C PRO A 203 11.81 1.54 0.53
N PHE A 204 10.80 1.82 -0.29
CA PHE A 204 10.85 1.69 -1.75
C PHE A 204 10.78 3.02 -2.51
N GLY A 205 10.80 4.16 -1.81
CA GLY A 205 10.56 5.50 -2.39
C GLY A 205 11.56 5.92 -3.47
N ALA A 206 12.79 5.40 -3.44
CA ALA A 206 13.87 5.78 -4.38
C ALA A 206 14.02 4.82 -5.57
N LEU A 207 13.10 3.86 -5.78
CA LEU A 207 13.23 2.80 -6.78
C LEU A 207 12.29 3.01 -7.97
N ASP A 208 12.71 2.51 -9.15
CA ASP A 208 11.82 2.40 -10.30
C ASP A 208 10.69 1.38 -10.05
N ARG A 209 9.60 1.48 -10.86
CA ARG A 209 8.37 0.71 -10.63
C ARG A 209 8.56 -0.81 -10.73
N ALA A 210 9.35 -1.30 -11.67
CA ALA A 210 9.53 -2.73 -11.88
C ALA A 210 10.33 -3.34 -10.74
N LEU A 211 11.47 -2.73 -10.40
CA LEU A 211 12.32 -3.18 -9.29
C LEU A 211 11.59 -3.10 -7.94
N ARG A 212 10.73 -2.09 -7.76
CA ARG A 212 9.91 -1.92 -6.55
C ARG A 212 9.01 -3.14 -6.30
N PHE A 213 8.28 -3.59 -7.31
CA PHE A 213 7.39 -4.75 -7.19
C PHE A 213 8.14 -6.02 -6.78
N ASP A 214 9.27 -6.31 -7.44
CA ASP A 214 10.08 -7.49 -7.12
C ASP A 214 10.59 -7.46 -5.67
N LEU A 215 11.07 -6.31 -5.21
CA LEU A 215 11.56 -6.13 -3.84
C LEU A 215 10.43 -6.18 -2.79
N GLN A 216 9.22 -5.75 -3.12
CA GLN A 216 8.04 -5.92 -2.27
C GLN A 216 7.71 -7.40 -2.06
N VAL A 217 7.70 -8.18 -3.14
CA VAL A 217 7.47 -9.64 -3.08
C VAL A 217 8.56 -10.33 -2.25
N GLU A 218 9.82 -9.95 -2.45
CA GLU A 218 10.94 -10.48 -1.66
C GLU A 218 10.81 -10.14 -0.16
N LEU A 219 10.43 -8.90 0.16
CA LEU A 219 10.19 -8.49 1.56
C LEU A 219 9.08 -9.30 2.21
N LEU A 220 7.97 -9.57 1.49
CA LEU A 220 6.89 -10.43 1.97
C LEU A 220 7.38 -11.85 2.26
N HIS A 221 8.14 -12.45 1.36
CA HIS A 221 8.71 -13.79 1.56
C HIS A 221 9.65 -13.82 2.77
N LEU A 222 10.52 -12.84 2.87
CA LEU A 222 11.46 -12.70 3.97
C LEU A 222 10.74 -12.55 5.32
N GLN A 223 9.75 -11.66 5.38
CA GLN A 223 8.97 -11.42 6.59
C GLN A 223 8.20 -12.69 7.03
N LYS A 224 7.54 -13.38 6.08
CA LYS A 224 6.85 -14.66 6.36
C LYS A 224 7.81 -15.74 6.87
N THR A 225 8.99 -15.84 6.27
CA THR A 225 10.01 -16.83 6.67
C THR A 225 10.54 -16.57 8.08
N LEU A 226 10.72 -15.30 8.44
CA LEU A 226 11.29 -14.90 9.72
C LEU A 226 10.24 -14.70 10.82
N GLY A 227 8.96 -14.54 10.47
CA GLY A 227 7.87 -14.28 11.44
C GLY A 227 8.02 -12.96 12.21
N ILE A 228 8.77 -11.98 11.69
CA ILE A 228 9.03 -10.72 12.37
C ILE A 228 7.81 -9.80 12.25
N THR A 229 7.38 -9.21 13.38
CA THR A 229 6.39 -8.13 13.38
C THR A 229 6.93 -6.93 12.62
N THR A 230 6.16 -6.36 11.69
CA THR A 230 6.66 -5.32 10.80
C THR A 230 5.69 -4.14 10.72
N LEU A 231 6.21 -2.93 10.89
CA LEU A 231 5.49 -1.68 10.68
C LEU A 231 6.15 -0.93 9.52
N ILE A 232 5.37 -0.69 8.47
CA ILE A 232 5.81 0.05 7.27
C ILE A 232 5.20 1.45 7.31
N VAL A 233 5.99 2.46 7.06
CA VAL A 233 5.53 3.83 6.81
C VAL A 233 5.70 4.12 5.34
N THR A 234 4.62 4.52 4.68
CA THR A 234 4.65 4.90 3.27
C THR A 234 3.60 5.97 2.96
N HIS A 235 3.78 6.68 1.85
CA HIS A 235 2.76 7.52 1.23
C HIS A 235 2.22 6.89 -0.07
N ASP A 236 2.78 5.77 -0.50
CA ASP A 236 2.38 5.03 -1.68
C ASP A 236 1.25 4.04 -1.32
N GLN A 237 0.09 4.22 -1.95
CA GLN A 237 -1.10 3.41 -1.68
C GLN A 237 -0.96 1.98 -2.21
N GLU A 238 -0.33 1.81 -3.39
CA GLU A 238 -0.11 0.49 -4.01
C GLU A 238 0.80 -0.35 -3.11
N GLU A 239 1.86 0.28 -2.56
CA GLU A 239 2.78 -0.35 -1.62
C GLU A 239 2.06 -0.81 -0.34
N ALA A 240 1.30 0.10 0.31
CA ALA A 240 0.60 -0.22 1.54
C ALA A 240 -0.42 -1.35 1.35
N GLN A 241 -1.19 -1.32 0.25
CA GLN A 241 -2.22 -2.31 -0.04
C GLN A 241 -1.64 -3.69 -0.43
N SER A 242 -0.47 -3.72 -1.09
CA SER A 242 0.16 -4.97 -1.53
C SER A 242 0.88 -5.71 -0.40
N LEU A 243 1.42 -4.98 0.59
CA LEU A 243 2.28 -5.54 1.62
C LEU A 243 1.56 -5.81 2.95
N ALA A 244 0.62 -4.95 3.33
CA ALA A 244 0.09 -4.97 4.69
C ALA A 244 -1.18 -5.81 4.83
N GLY A 245 -1.28 -6.55 5.93
CA GLY A 245 -2.52 -7.19 6.35
C GLY A 245 -3.56 -6.18 6.85
N ARG A 246 -3.10 -5.10 7.48
CA ARG A 246 -3.94 -3.97 7.91
C ARG A 246 -3.28 -2.63 7.60
N LEU A 247 -4.12 -1.64 7.28
CA LEU A 247 -3.73 -0.25 7.07
C LEU A 247 -4.16 0.58 8.28
N VAL A 248 -3.28 1.48 8.72
CA VAL A 248 -3.57 2.55 9.66
C VAL A 248 -3.51 3.86 8.87
N LEU A 249 -4.66 4.40 8.51
CA LEU A 249 -4.72 5.66 7.76
C LEU A 249 -4.65 6.84 8.70
N MET A 250 -3.71 7.73 8.42
CA MET A 250 -3.47 8.94 9.20
C MET A 250 -3.75 10.20 8.39
N ASN A 251 -4.35 11.18 9.06
CA ASN A 251 -4.57 12.51 8.53
C ASN A 251 -4.39 13.56 9.63
N LYS A 252 -3.65 14.65 9.35
CA LYS A 252 -3.47 15.78 10.28
C LYS A 252 -3.16 15.37 11.74
N GLY A 253 -2.31 14.36 11.90
CA GLY A 253 -1.88 13.89 13.22
C GLY A 253 -2.82 12.92 13.94
N ASN A 254 -3.92 12.49 13.31
CA ASN A 254 -4.92 11.57 13.87
C ASN A 254 -5.04 10.31 13.01
N ILE A 255 -5.63 9.25 13.58
CA ILE A 255 -6.03 8.05 12.83
C ILE A 255 -7.45 8.23 12.33
N GLU A 256 -7.65 8.07 11.02
CA GLU A 256 -8.96 8.13 10.37
C GLU A 256 -9.65 6.76 10.32
N GLN A 257 -8.89 5.72 9.96
CA GLN A 257 -9.40 4.35 9.86
C GLN A 257 -8.27 3.33 10.05
N ILE A 258 -8.61 2.23 10.72
CA ILE A 258 -7.77 1.03 10.78
C ILE A 258 -8.63 -0.12 10.24
N ASP A 259 -8.16 -0.79 9.19
CA ASP A 259 -8.85 -1.93 8.61
C ASP A 259 -7.94 -2.69 7.62
N THR A 260 -8.45 -3.80 7.04
CA THR A 260 -7.78 -4.48 5.92
C THR A 260 -7.80 -3.59 4.67
N PRO A 261 -6.86 -3.75 3.71
CA PRO A 261 -6.83 -2.98 2.47
C PRO A 261 -8.17 -2.99 1.71
N MET A 262 -8.79 -4.16 1.59
CA MET A 262 -10.10 -4.30 0.93
C MET A 262 -11.20 -3.54 1.68
N ALA A 263 -11.26 -3.66 3.01
CA ALA A 263 -12.27 -2.98 3.81
C ALA A 263 -12.14 -1.45 3.77
N VAL A 264 -10.91 -0.94 3.73
CA VAL A 264 -10.66 0.50 3.57
C VAL A 264 -11.15 1.01 2.22
N TYR A 265 -10.96 0.24 1.16
CA TYR A 265 -11.39 0.57 -0.20
C TYR A 265 -12.91 0.50 -0.36
N ASP A 266 -13.53 -0.60 0.11
CA ASP A 266 -14.94 -0.92 -0.09
C ASP A 266 -15.85 -0.25 0.94
N ARG A 267 -15.34 0.08 2.14
CA ARG A 267 -16.10 0.64 3.26
C ARG A 267 -15.35 1.79 3.94
N PRO A 268 -15.05 2.86 3.21
CA PRO A 268 -14.36 4.03 3.76
C PRO A 268 -15.23 4.71 4.82
N LYS A 269 -14.64 5.05 5.98
CA LYS A 269 -15.37 5.67 7.10
C LYS A 269 -15.57 7.18 6.92
N THR A 270 -14.66 7.85 6.20
CA THR A 270 -14.71 9.30 5.98
C THR A 270 -14.53 9.64 4.51
N LEU A 271 -14.94 10.82 4.10
CA LEU A 271 -14.70 11.34 2.75
C LEU A 271 -13.19 11.37 2.45
N PHE A 272 -12.39 11.76 3.44
CA PHE A 272 -10.92 11.73 3.31
C PHE A 272 -10.42 10.34 2.94
N VAL A 273 -10.81 9.30 3.68
CA VAL A 273 -10.38 7.92 3.38
C VAL A 273 -10.80 7.50 1.99
N ASN A 274 -12.04 7.80 1.60
CA ASN A 274 -12.57 7.46 0.28
C ASN A 274 -11.78 8.12 -0.87
N THR A 275 -11.46 9.40 -0.73
CA THR A 275 -10.73 10.16 -1.77
C THR A 275 -9.23 9.95 -1.73
N PHE A 276 -8.69 9.60 -0.56
CA PHE A 276 -7.27 9.32 -0.41
C PHE A 276 -6.90 7.92 -0.92
N ILE A 277 -7.75 6.91 -0.71
CA ILE A 277 -7.52 5.54 -1.20
C ILE A 277 -8.19 5.35 -2.56
N GLY A 278 -7.37 5.36 -3.61
CA GLY A 278 -7.85 5.29 -4.99
C GLY A 278 -8.48 6.60 -5.48
N GLN A 279 -8.97 6.57 -6.70
CA GLN A 279 -9.71 7.70 -7.28
C GLN A 279 -11.20 7.58 -6.96
N ALA A 280 -11.86 8.70 -6.73
CA ALA A 280 -13.30 8.75 -6.52
C ALA A 280 -13.90 9.92 -7.32
N ASN A 281 -15.05 9.66 -7.94
CA ASN A 281 -15.93 10.70 -8.45
C ASN A 281 -16.75 11.27 -7.30
N LEU A 282 -17.06 12.56 -7.35
CA LEU A 282 -17.86 13.24 -6.33
C LEU A 282 -19.06 13.90 -6.98
N LEU A 283 -20.24 13.73 -6.39
CA LEU A 283 -21.45 14.48 -6.71
C LEU A 283 -21.97 15.11 -5.41
N HIS A 284 -22.45 16.34 -5.50
CA HIS A 284 -23.04 17.03 -4.36
C HIS A 284 -24.57 16.99 -4.46
N GLY A 285 -25.22 16.81 -3.32
CA GLY A 285 -26.66 16.77 -3.28
C GLY A 285 -27.23 17.06 -1.90
N THR A 286 -28.56 17.08 -1.81
CA THR A 286 -29.31 17.30 -0.57
C THR A 286 -30.26 16.12 -0.36
N VAL A 287 -30.27 15.58 0.84
CA VAL A 287 -31.19 14.48 1.21
C VAL A 287 -32.64 14.99 1.17
N GLN A 288 -33.48 14.41 0.30
CA GLN A 288 -34.88 14.76 0.15
C GLN A 288 -35.84 13.75 0.80
N GLY A 289 -35.44 12.47 0.84
CA GLY A 289 -36.28 11.41 1.39
C GLY A 289 -35.47 10.32 2.06
N LEU A 290 -36.02 9.74 3.11
CA LEU A 290 -35.46 8.65 3.89
C LEU A 290 -36.54 7.59 4.10
N ASP A 291 -36.51 6.53 3.32
CA ASP A 291 -37.38 5.38 3.48
C ASP A 291 -36.68 4.28 4.32
N ALA A 292 -37.40 3.18 4.58
CA ALA A 292 -36.85 2.08 5.37
C ALA A 292 -35.62 1.43 4.70
N GLU A 293 -35.61 1.37 3.37
CA GLU A 293 -34.58 0.68 2.57
C GLU A 293 -33.90 1.57 1.52
N ALA A 294 -34.23 2.87 1.48
CA ALA A 294 -33.69 3.78 0.48
C ALA A 294 -33.45 5.19 1.03
N THR A 295 -32.50 5.87 0.41
CA THR A 295 -32.26 7.31 0.62
C THR A 295 -32.31 8.01 -0.72
N THR A 296 -33.20 9.01 -0.84
CA THR A 296 -33.32 9.84 -2.03
C THR A 296 -32.55 11.14 -1.84
N ILE A 297 -31.65 11.44 -2.77
CA ILE A 297 -30.79 12.63 -2.76
C ILE A 297 -31.07 13.43 -4.02
N ALA A 298 -31.43 14.70 -3.89
CA ALA A 298 -31.46 15.62 -5.02
C ALA A 298 -30.05 16.08 -5.36
N LEU A 299 -29.60 15.80 -6.57
CA LEU A 299 -28.36 16.36 -7.10
C LEU A 299 -28.52 17.86 -7.42
N ALA A 300 -27.40 18.56 -7.67
CA ALA A 300 -27.41 19.98 -8.02
C ALA A 300 -28.30 20.32 -9.25
N ASN A 301 -28.38 19.37 -10.21
CA ASN A 301 -29.25 19.48 -11.40
C ASN A 301 -30.72 19.11 -11.16
N GLY A 302 -31.11 18.89 -9.93
CA GLY A 302 -32.47 18.49 -9.57
C GLY A 302 -32.81 17.02 -9.84
N LYS A 303 -31.93 16.22 -10.47
CA LYS A 303 -32.19 14.79 -10.67
C LYS A 303 -32.13 14.04 -9.34
N PRO A 304 -33.13 13.19 -9.03
CA PRO A 304 -33.10 12.36 -7.84
C PRO A 304 -32.16 11.17 -8.04
N LEU A 305 -31.18 11.01 -7.17
CA LEU A 305 -30.36 9.82 -7.02
C LEU A 305 -30.91 8.99 -5.85
N VAL A 306 -31.27 7.74 -6.12
CA VAL A 306 -31.77 6.82 -5.08
C VAL A 306 -30.69 5.83 -4.74
N LEU A 307 -30.22 5.86 -3.48
CA LEU A 307 -29.31 4.86 -2.93
C LEU A 307 -30.16 3.75 -2.29
N PRO A 308 -29.96 2.46 -2.65
CA PRO A 308 -30.78 1.34 -2.16
C PRO A 308 -30.34 0.92 -0.73
N ARG A 309 -30.28 1.89 0.18
CA ARG A 309 -30.06 1.72 1.61
C ARG A 309 -30.46 2.98 2.35
N ARG A 310 -30.92 2.81 3.58
CA ARG A 310 -31.12 3.93 4.49
C ARG A 310 -29.80 4.42 5.02
N LEU A 311 -29.55 5.71 4.88
CA LEU A 311 -28.39 6.39 5.44
C LEU A 311 -28.77 7.12 6.74
N ASN A 312 -27.79 7.32 7.61
CA ASN A 312 -27.97 8.05 8.88
C ASN A 312 -27.80 9.56 8.68
N PHE A 313 -28.69 10.15 7.90
CA PHE A 313 -28.78 11.61 7.69
C PHE A 313 -30.17 12.11 8.05
N THR A 314 -30.35 13.42 8.10
CA THR A 314 -31.64 14.07 8.19
C THR A 314 -32.05 14.63 6.84
N ILE A 315 -33.37 14.77 6.60
CA ILE A 315 -33.86 15.45 5.39
C ILE A 315 -33.35 16.90 5.41
N GLY A 316 -32.85 17.36 4.26
CA GLY A 316 -32.21 18.67 4.12
C GLY A 316 -30.69 18.67 4.34
N SER A 317 -30.10 17.57 4.81
CA SER A 317 -28.64 17.46 4.95
C SER A 317 -27.94 17.56 3.60
N LYS A 318 -26.92 18.40 3.50
CA LYS A 318 -26.01 18.44 2.35
C LYS A 318 -25.04 17.24 2.43
N VAL A 319 -24.94 16.50 1.36
CA VAL A 319 -24.10 15.29 1.28
C VAL A 319 -23.24 15.29 0.03
N THR A 320 -22.06 14.70 0.16
CA THR A 320 -21.20 14.37 -0.96
C THR A 320 -21.32 12.88 -1.24
N ILE A 321 -21.81 12.54 -2.43
CA ILE A 321 -21.90 11.17 -2.93
C ILE A 321 -20.60 10.85 -3.66
N THR A 322 -20.05 9.67 -3.40
CA THR A 322 -18.85 9.21 -4.07
C THR A 322 -19.08 7.85 -4.71
N PHE A 323 -18.42 7.61 -5.82
CA PHE A 323 -18.39 6.33 -6.52
C PHE A 323 -17.06 6.19 -7.28
N ARG A 324 -16.66 4.94 -7.50
CA ARG A 324 -15.39 4.66 -8.16
C ARG A 324 -15.49 4.82 -9.67
N PRO A 325 -14.39 5.17 -10.38
CA PRO A 325 -14.36 5.21 -11.84
C PRO A 325 -14.70 3.87 -12.50
N GLU A 326 -14.36 2.75 -11.88
CA GLU A 326 -14.69 1.39 -12.36
C GLU A 326 -16.16 0.98 -12.15
N ASP A 327 -16.90 1.70 -11.31
CA ASP A 327 -18.35 1.51 -11.11
C ASP A 327 -19.19 2.31 -12.12
N VAL A 328 -18.52 3.02 -13.03
CA VAL A 328 -19.15 3.82 -14.10
C VAL A 328 -19.18 3.04 -15.39
N ARG A 329 -20.35 2.97 -16.03
CA ARG A 329 -20.52 2.43 -17.38
C ARG A 329 -20.87 3.53 -18.36
N LEU A 330 -20.29 3.46 -19.56
CA LEU A 330 -20.56 4.40 -20.64
C LEU A 330 -21.53 3.76 -21.64
N SER A 331 -22.56 4.51 -22.04
CA SER A 331 -23.52 4.07 -23.04
C SER A 331 -23.93 5.22 -23.99
N THR A 332 -24.43 4.86 -25.16
CA THR A 332 -24.97 5.82 -26.13
C THR A 332 -26.45 6.13 -25.89
N ALA A 333 -27.13 5.40 -25.02
CA ALA A 333 -28.51 5.61 -24.62
C ALA A 333 -28.65 5.54 -23.09
N PRO A 334 -29.61 6.29 -22.53
CA PRO A 334 -29.81 6.30 -21.07
C PRO A 334 -30.31 4.95 -20.58
N ARG A 335 -29.72 4.45 -19.48
CA ARG A 335 -30.10 3.23 -18.77
C ARG A 335 -30.03 3.46 -17.27
N GLY A 336 -31.02 2.97 -16.52
CA GLY A 336 -31.03 3.12 -15.08
C GLY A 336 -30.86 4.57 -14.64
N PHE A 337 -30.08 4.78 -13.57
CA PHE A 337 -29.65 6.12 -13.19
C PHE A 337 -28.44 6.51 -14.04
N SER A 338 -28.67 7.42 -14.97
CA SER A 338 -27.62 7.91 -15.88
C SER A 338 -27.63 9.42 -16.01
N LEU A 339 -26.43 9.99 -16.20
CA LEU A 339 -26.22 11.43 -16.41
C LEU A 339 -25.66 11.65 -17.82
N PRO A 340 -26.18 12.64 -18.57
CA PRO A 340 -25.60 13.01 -19.85
C PRO A 340 -24.23 13.63 -19.63
N ALA A 341 -23.27 13.22 -20.45
CA ALA A 341 -21.89 13.69 -20.37
C ALA A 341 -21.26 13.74 -21.75
N ARG A 342 -20.27 14.60 -21.91
CA ARG A 342 -19.41 14.66 -23.09
C ARG A 342 -18.05 14.07 -22.76
N LEU A 343 -17.56 13.16 -23.61
CA LEU A 343 -16.20 12.65 -23.49
C LEU A 343 -15.20 13.74 -23.83
N THR A 344 -14.28 14.00 -22.90
CA THR A 344 -13.17 14.95 -23.10
C THR A 344 -11.97 14.21 -23.71
N VAL A 345 -11.52 13.15 -23.05
CA VAL A 345 -10.37 12.36 -23.50
C VAL A 345 -10.44 10.92 -23.00
N SER A 346 -9.88 9.99 -23.78
CA SER A 346 -9.67 8.61 -23.38
C SER A 346 -8.17 8.33 -23.31
N VAL A 347 -7.67 7.90 -22.14
CA VAL A 347 -6.26 7.63 -21.88
C VAL A 347 -6.06 6.13 -21.70
N PRO A 348 -5.29 5.46 -22.57
CA PRO A 348 -4.91 4.06 -22.37
C PRO A 348 -3.80 3.94 -21.34
N LEU A 349 -4.06 3.20 -20.28
CA LEU A 349 -3.10 2.87 -19.21
C LEU A 349 -2.83 1.36 -19.18
N GLY A 350 -2.26 0.84 -20.28
CA GLY A 350 -2.00 -0.59 -20.45
C GLY A 350 -3.31 -1.40 -20.53
N PRO A 351 -3.61 -2.25 -19.53
CA PRO A 351 -4.82 -3.08 -19.52
C PRO A 351 -6.11 -2.30 -19.25
N THR A 352 -6.01 -1.03 -18.89
CA THR A 352 -7.14 -0.19 -18.48
C THR A 352 -7.26 1.02 -19.40
N LEU A 353 -8.50 1.43 -19.70
CA LEU A 353 -8.84 2.72 -20.32
C LEU A 353 -9.48 3.62 -19.28
N VAL A 354 -8.98 4.83 -19.16
CA VAL A 354 -9.57 5.89 -18.32
C VAL A 354 -10.15 6.95 -19.21
N HIS A 355 -11.43 7.29 -18.99
CA HIS A 355 -12.16 8.29 -19.72
C HIS A 355 -12.45 9.49 -18.82
N ASP A 356 -12.00 10.67 -19.21
CA ASP A 356 -12.40 11.93 -18.57
C ASP A 356 -13.68 12.43 -19.28
N LEU A 357 -14.69 12.71 -18.49
CA LEU A 357 -16.04 13.09 -18.93
C LEU A 357 -16.42 14.42 -18.30
N LEU A 358 -17.17 15.23 -19.02
CA LEU A 358 -17.70 16.50 -18.54
C LEU A 358 -19.23 16.41 -18.56
N LEU A 359 -19.86 16.55 -17.39
CA LEU A 359 -21.32 16.69 -17.27
C LEU A 359 -21.78 18.04 -17.84
N GLU A 360 -23.07 18.18 -18.15
CA GLU A 360 -23.68 19.42 -18.65
C GLU A 360 -23.46 20.62 -17.72
N GLU A 361 -23.29 20.37 -16.43
CA GLU A 361 -23.06 21.39 -15.40
C GLU A 361 -21.59 21.80 -15.26
N GLY A 362 -20.71 21.31 -16.13
CA GLY A 362 -19.26 21.58 -16.06
C GLY A 362 -18.51 20.74 -15.05
N MET A 363 -19.13 19.78 -14.39
CA MET A 363 -18.50 18.88 -13.45
C MET A 363 -17.76 17.77 -14.19
N GLY A 364 -16.49 17.54 -13.85
CA GLY A 364 -15.67 16.45 -14.37
C GLY A 364 -15.96 15.13 -13.66
N LEU A 365 -16.10 14.05 -14.43
CA LEU A 365 -16.16 12.67 -13.93
C LEU A 365 -15.14 11.80 -14.66
N ARG A 366 -14.78 10.69 -14.01
CA ARG A 366 -13.93 9.64 -14.60
C ARG A 366 -14.66 8.32 -14.67
N ALA A 367 -14.46 7.61 -15.79
CA ALA A 367 -14.81 6.21 -15.91
C ALA A 367 -13.56 5.39 -16.20
N SER A 368 -13.50 4.20 -15.64
CA SER A 368 -12.39 3.26 -15.87
C SER A 368 -12.95 1.93 -16.34
N GLN A 369 -12.39 1.38 -17.42
CA GLN A 369 -12.81 0.07 -17.93
C GLN A 369 -11.61 -0.79 -18.33
N VAL A 370 -11.73 -2.09 -18.13
CA VAL A 370 -10.71 -3.05 -18.57
C VAL A 370 -10.74 -3.12 -20.10
N ARG A 371 -9.57 -3.01 -20.72
CA ARG A 371 -9.41 -3.07 -22.16
C ARG A 371 -9.51 -4.52 -22.65
N GLY A 372 -10.44 -4.77 -23.58
CA GLY A 372 -10.65 -6.06 -24.23
C GLY A 372 -10.99 -5.89 -25.72
N PRO A 373 -11.12 -7.00 -26.48
CA PRO A 373 -11.42 -6.94 -27.91
C PRO A 373 -12.74 -6.23 -28.26
N SER A 374 -13.71 -6.26 -27.34
CA SER A 374 -15.04 -5.65 -27.51
C SER A 374 -15.22 -4.36 -26.71
N THR A 375 -14.13 -3.77 -26.20
CA THR A 375 -14.23 -2.56 -25.39
C THR A 375 -14.71 -1.40 -26.25
N PHE A 376 -15.83 -0.79 -25.85
CA PHE A 376 -16.33 0.42 -26.47
C PHE A 376 -15.39 1.59 -26.19
N ILE A 377 -14.82 2.17 -27.26
CA ILE A 377 -13.96 3.34 -27.18
C ILE A 377 -14.65 4.45 -27.95
N PRO A 378 -15.33 5.37 -27.28
CA PRO A 378 -15.99 6.49 -27.93
C PRO A 378 -14.97 7.51 -28.44
N GLU A 379 -15.35 8.25 -29.47
CA GLU A 379 -14.55 9.35 -30.01
C GLU A 379 -14.55 10.56 -29.06
N SER A 380 -13.46 11.33 -29.05
CA SER A 380 -13.40 12.57 -28.29
C SER A 380 -14.52 13.53 -28.73
N GLY A 381 -15.18 14.15 -27.77
CA GLY A 381 -16.34 15.02 -28.00
C GLY A 381 -17.69 14.28 -28.11
N ALA A 382 -17.71 12.94 -28.10
CA ALA A 382 -18.95 12.18 -28.17
C ALA A 382 -19.87 12.48 -26.99
N GLN A 383 -21.17 12.60 -27.28
CA GLN A 383 -22.22 12.68 -26.25
C GLN A 383 -22.55 11.27 -25.78
N LEU A 384 -22.49 11.05 -24.49
CA LEU A 384 -22.64 9.75 -23.83
C LEU A 384 -23.55 9.87 -22.60
N PHE A 385 -23.97 8.73 -22.10
CA PHE A 385 -24.58 8.61 -20.79
C PHE A 385 -23.66 7.87 -19.84
N VAL A 386 -23.45 8.46 -18.67
CA VAL A 386 -22.71 7.90 -17.54
C VAL A 386 -23.71 7.19 -16.65
N GLU A 387 -23.74 5.87 -16.71
CA GLU A 387 -24.55 5.02 -15.82
C GLU A 387 -23.75 4.74 -14.55
N ILE A 388 -24.35 5.02 -13.39
CA ILE A 388 -23.71 4.88 -12.08
C ILE A 388 -24.38 3.74 -11.31
N ASP A 389 -23.57 2.81 -10.82
CA ASP A 389 -24.04 1.76 -9.91
C ASP A 389 -24.32 2.34 -8.51
N THR A 390 -25.59 2.66 -8.25
CA THR A 390 -25.99 3.29 -7.00
C THR A 390 -25.82 2.39 -5.76
N THR A 391 -25.69 1.07 -5.96
CA THR A 391 -25.45 0.12 -4.84
C THR A 391 -24.06 0.28 -4.25
N ARG A 392 -23.09 0.76 -5.05
CA ARG A 392 -21.70 0.95 -4.67
C ARG A 392 -21.34 2.39 -4.31
N CYS A 393 -22.28 3.31 -4.43
CA CYS A 393 -22.08 4.71 -4.02
C CYS A 393 -21.92 4.83 -2.51
N HIS A 394 -21.04 5.71 -2.04
CA HIS A 394 -20.99 6.16 -0.65
C HIS A 394 -21.52 7.58 -0.53
N ALA A 395 -21.99 7.93 0.66
CA ALA A 395 -22.41 9.30 0.96
C ALA A 395 -21.81 9.75 2.30
N PHE A 396 -21.24 10.94 2.28
CA PHE A 396 -20.59 11.56 3.42
C PHE A 396 -21.20 12.94 3.68
N PRO A 397 -21.14 13.46 4.92
CA PRO A 397 -21.48 14.85 5.16
C PRO A 397 -20.67 15.76 4.24
N SER A 398 -21.29 16.74 3.57
CA SER A 398 -20.51 17.75 2.87
C SER A 398 -19.77 18.61 3.88
N GLU A 399 -18.46 18.79 3.68
CA GLU A 399 -17.71 19.79 4.42
C GLU A 399 -18.31 21.17 4.10
N PRO A 400 -18.44 22.09 5.10
CA PRO A 400 -18.80 23.46 4.81
C PRO A 400 -17.78 24.02 3.81
N GLU A 401 -18.24 24.66 2.73
CA GLU A 401 -17.37 25.37 1.81
C GLU A 401 -16.48 26.30 2.63
N PRO A 402 -15.14 26.32 2.38
CA PRO A 402 -14.29 27.32 3.01
C PRO A 402 -14.88 28.67 2.66
N SER A 403 -15.27 29.42 3.69
CA SER A 403 -15.73 30.79 3.54
C SER A 403 -14.67 31.54 2.70
N SER A 404 -15.06 31.99 1.53
CA SER A 404 -14.24 32.87 0.70
C SER A 404 -13.99 34.16 1.49
N GLU A 405 -12.89 34.22 2.21
CA GLU A 405 -12.29 35.47 2.69
C GLU A 405 -11.27 36.00 1.66
#